data_c3c639add61d400efbd9bc8c8c4243c9
#
_entry.id   c3c639add61d400efbd9bc8c8c4243c9
#
_cell.length_a   1.000
_cell.length_b   1.000
_cell.length_c   1.000
_cell.angle_alpha   90.00
_cell.angle_beta   90.00
_cell.angle_gamma   90.00
#
_symmetry.space_group_name_H-M   'P 1'
#
loop_
_entity.id
_entity.type
_entity.pdbx_description
1 polymer ?
#
loop_
_entity_poly.entity_id
_entity_poly.type
_entity_poly.pdbx_seq_one_letter_code
_entity_poly.pdbx_strand_id
1 'polypeptide(L)'
;MNRFIEAFSNMFRIPELRKRILYTLGILAVYRLGAYIPTPGINTEVLAQLFEQNQGSVLGVIDLFSGGNFSRLTIFALGIMPYITSSIILQLMTVAWPYLERLQKEGELGRRKITQYTRYLTVVLSILQSLSIAFTLQQSASAGQSLVYNPGIGFVLMTVLTLTTGSAFIMWLGEQITQRGIGNGMSLIIFAGIVVGLPQGIRDLWNIATNQQWGPITGLILVLMLVMMVGVIGFIVFVEGGQRRIPVQYAKRVVGRRVMGGQMTYLPLRVNAGGVIPPIFASSLLTFPSMIGLMLGSRFAFLDSASRALAWGEPLYTVVYVMLILLFAFFYVGIVFNPTELADNMRKYGGFVPGIRPGRNTSEHITRILRRLTLVGGCYLAAVCLLPEWMITGIHLHHLPGAMGAWFDNNMWRPVLEGLNISFYFGGTSLLIVVGVAMDTVQQIEAQLVMRNYEGFVKKGRLRGRRYA
;
A
#
# COMPACT_ATOMS: atom_id res chain seq x y z
N MET A 1 8.06 -24.20 -12.74
CA MET A 1 7.38 -23.50 -13.85
C MET A 1 6.07 -24.19 -14.25
N ASN A 2 6.04 -25.52 -14.48
CA ASN A 2 4.81 -26.26 -14.87
C ASN A 2 3.66 -26.15 -13.84
N ARG A 3 3.93 -26.19 -12.54
CA ARG A 3 2.88 -26.05 -11.51
C ARG A 3 2.20 -24.67 -11.50
N PHE A 4 2.92 -23.63 -11.85
CA PHE A 4 2.35 -22.26 -11.95
C PHE A 4 1.42 -22.16 -13.16
N ILE A 5 1.82 -22.72 -14.31
CA ILE A 5 1.02 -22.73 -15.54
C ILE A 5 -0.23 -23.61 -15.36
N GLU A 6 -0.11 -24.75 -14.70
CA GLU A 6 -1.25 -25.61 -14.37
C GLU A 6 -2.21 -24.94 -13.37
N ALA A 7 -1.69 -24.27 -12.34
CA ALA A 7 -2.51 -23.49 -11.40
C ALA A 7 -3.27 -22.38 -12.13
N PHE A 8 -2.59 -21.64 -13.01
CA PHE A 8 -3.19 -20.57 -13.81
C PHE A 8 -4.25 -21.09 -14.77
N SER A 9 -4.00 -22.20 -15.48
CA SER A 9 -4.99 -22.86 -16.33
C SER A 9 -6.21 -23.36 -15.54
N ASN A 10 -5.98 -23.91 -14.35
CA ASN A 10 -7.05 -24.41 -13.49
C ASN A 10 -7.92 -23.29 -12.90
N MET A 11 -7.38 -22.06 -12.71
CA MET A 11 -8.14 -20.89 -12.26
C MET A 11 -9.31 -20.56 -13.19
N PHE A 12 -9.10 -20.63 -14.50
CA PHE A 12 -10.15 -20.33 -15.49
C PHE A 12 -11.15 -21.48 -15.71
N ARG A 13 -10.81 -22.70 -15.31
CA ARG A 13 -11.71 -23.86 -15.37
C ARG A 13 -12.79 -23.86 -14.29
N ILE A 14 -12.58 -23.16 -13.16
CA ILE A 14 -13.54 -23.09 -12.06
C ILE A 14 -14.51 -21.93 -12.30
N PRO A 15 -15.81 -22.18 -12.55
CA PRO A 15 -16.75 -21.14 -12.99
C PRO A 15 -16.96 -20.01 -11.95
N GLU A 16 -16.92 -20.30 -10.67
CA GLU A 16 -17.08 -19.28 -9.62
C GLU A 16 -15.84 -18.38 -9.51
N LEU A 17 -14.64 -18.96 -9.57
CA LEU A 17 -13.39 -18.21 -9.51
C LEU A 17 -13.25 -17.33 -10.76
N ARG A 18 -13.60 -17.88 -11.95
CA ARG A 18 -13.65 -17.13 -13.19
C ARG A 18 -14.61 -15.94 -13.10
N LYS A 19 -15.82 -16.11 -12.54
CA LYS A 19 -16.78 -15.01 -12.35
C LYS A 19 -16.20 -13.92 -11.46
N ARG A 20 -15.54 -14.26 -10.36
CA ARG A 20 -14.92 -13.29 -9.43
C ARG A 20 -13.75 -12.55 -10.08
N ILE A 21 -12.90 -13.26 -10.85
CA ILE A 21 -11.78 -12.65 -11.61
C ILE A 21 -12.32 -11.68 -12.65
N LEU A 22 -13.27 -12.10 -13.48
CA LEU A 22 -13.88 -11.27 -14.51
C LEU A 22 -14.59 -10.05 -13.91
N TYR A 23 -15.26 -10.20 -12.75
CA TYR A 23 -15.87 -9.11 -12.03
C TYR A 23 -14.84 -8.09 -11.57
N THR A 24 -13.72 -8.56 -10.97
CA THR A 24 -12.61 -7.69 -10.55
C THR A 24 -12.02 -6.93 -11.73
N LEU A 25 -11.71 -7.63 -12.83
CA LEU A 25 -11.18 -7.00 -14.05
C LEU A 25 -12.17 -6.01 -14.66
N GLY A 26 -13.47 -6.33 -14.66
CA GLY A 26 -14.51 -5.41 -15.12
C GLY A 26 -14.57 -4.11 -14.32
N ILE A 27 -14.50 -4.20 -12.99
CA ILE A 27 -14.47 -2.99 -12.14
C ILE A 27 -13.18 -2.20 -12.33
N LEU A 28 -12.02 -2.86 -12.47
CA LEU A 28 -10.77 -2.17 -12.76
C LEU A 28 -10.80 -1.46 -14.12
N ALA A 29 -11.47 -2.05 -15.12
CA ALA A 29 -11.70 -1.39 -16.41
C ALA A 29 -12.60 -0.14 -16.28
N VAL A 30 -13.67 -0.21 -15.47
CA VAL A 30 -14.52 0.98 -15.15
C VAL A 30 -13.70 2.06 -14.46
N TYR A 31 -12.89 1.70 -13.46
CA TYR A 31 -11.97 2.64 -12.81
C TYR A 31 -11.05 3.30 -13.85
N ARG A 32 -10.51 2.53 -14.79
CA ARG A 32 -9.61 3.06 -15.81
C ARG A 32 -10.31 3.98 -16.81
N LEU A 33 -11.54 3.69 -17.19
CA LEU A 33 -12.33 4.57 -18.06
C LEU A 33 -12.56 5.94 -17.41
N GLY A 34 -12.92 5.97 -16.12
CA GLY A 34 -13.11 7.23 -15.39
C GLY A 34 -11.82 8.05 -15.23
N ALA A 35 -10.65 7.40 -15.28
CA ALA A 35 -9.35 8.06 -15.23
C ALA A 35 -9.02 8.91 -16.48
N TYR A 36 -9.81 8.82 -17.55
CA TYR A 36 -9.66 9.64 -18.75
C TYR A 36 -10.63 10.84 -18.80
N ILE A 37 -11.56 10.95 -17.88
CA ILE A 37 -12.55 12.04 -17.86
C ILE A 37 -11.97 13.21 -17.06
N PRO A 38 -11.59 14.33 -17.68
CA PRO A 38 -11.05 15.49 -16.97
C PRO A 38 -12.12 16.23 -16.18
N THR A 39 -11.71 16.90 -15.10
CA THR A 39 -12.59 17.82 -14.36
C THR A 39 -12.92 19.03 -15.22
N PRO A 40 -14.18 19.45 -15.32
CA PRO A 40 -14.55 20.57 -16.16
C PRO A 40 -13.98 21.90 -15.66
N GLY A 41 -13.64 22.81 -16.59
CA GLY A 41 -13.14 24.14 -16.29
C GLY A 41 -11.63 24.30 -16.14
N ILE A 42 -10.84 23.27 -16.45
CA ILE A 42 -9.38 23.24 -16.31
C ILE A 42 -8.71 23.07 -17.66
N ASN A 43 -7.61 23.79 -17.85
CA ASN A 43 -6.72 23.60 -19.00
C ASN A 43 -5.73 22.47 -18.70
N THR A 44 -6.02 21.28 -19.21
CA THR A 44 -5.23 20.07 -18.98
C THR A 44 -3.83 20.11 -19.60
N GLU A 45 -3.62 20.91 -20.66
CA GLU A 45 -2.32 21.02 -21.33
C GLU A 45 -1.34 21.82 -20.47
N VAL A 46 -1.76 22.97 -19.95
CA VAL A 46 -0.94 23.81 -19.05
C VAL A 46 -0.65 23.09 -17.76
N LEU A 47 -1.62 22.33 -17.24
CA LEU A 47 -1.45 21.52 -16.04
C LEU A 47 -0.41 20.42 -16.26
N ALA A 48 -0.44 19.70 -17.38
CA ALA A 48 0.53 18.65 -17.71
C ALA A 48 1.96 19.21 -17.77
N GLN A 49 2.15 20.39 -18.39
CA GLN A 49 3.46 21.05 -18.44
C GLN A 49 3.99 21.42 -17.05
N LEU A 50 3.12 21.87 -16.14
CA LEU A 50 3.51 22.14 -14.74
C LEU A 50 3.97 20.89 -14.02
N PHE A 51 3.29 19.77 -14.24
CA PHE A 51 3.69 18.49 -13.64
C PHE A 51 4.99 17.94 -14.21
N GLU A 52 5.25 18.10 -15.51
CA GLU A 52 6.52 17.73 -16.13
C GLU A 52 7.71 18.51 -15.54
N GLN A 53 7.52 19.79 -15.25
CA GLN A 53 8.55 20.65 -14.62
C GLN A 53 8.78 20.29 -13.14
N ASN A 54 7.79 19.73 -12.45
CA ASN A 54 7.81 19.45 -11.01
C ASN A 54 7.75 17.95 -10.67
N GLN A 55 8.23 17.06 -11.54
CA GLN A 55 8.15 15.60 -11.34
C GLN A 55 8.81 15.11 -10.05
N GLY A 56 9.83 15.78 -9.54
CA GLY A 56 10.51 15.48 -8.27
C GLY A 56 9.85 16.06 -7.02
N SER A 57 8.64 16.64 -7.12
CA SER A 57 7.96 17.27 -5.99
C SER A 57 6.93 16.33 -5.33
N VAL A 58 6.39 16.76 -4.19
CA VAL A 58 5.30 16.08 -3.47
C VAL A 58 4.09 15.81 -4.40
N LEU A 59 3.85 16.69 -5.37
CA LEU A 59 2.78 16.53 -6.36
C LEU A 59 3.00 15.30 -7.25
N GLY A 60 4.25 15.02 -7.62
CA GLY A 60 4.61 13.81 -8.37
C GLY A 60 4.34 12.52 -7.59
N VAL A 61 4.57 12.52 -6.28
CA VAL A 61 4.23 11.36 -5.42
C VAL A 61 2.73 11.13 -5.35
N ILE A 62 1.94 12.20 -5.19
CA ILE A 62 0.47 12.10 -5.19
C ILE A 62 -0.01 11.55 -6.53
N ASP A 63 0.56 12.03 -7.64
CA ASP A 63 0.21 11.57 -8.98
C ASP A 63 0.53 10.09 -9.19
N LEU A 64 1.64 9.62 -8.66
CA LEU A 64 2.04 8.21 -8.71
C LEU A 64 1.03 7.30 -7.99
N PHE A 65 0.54 7.69 -6.81
CA PHE A 65 -0.51 6.95 -6.09
C PHE A 65 -1.88 7.06 -6.76
N SER A 66 -2.15 8.17 -7.44
CA SER A 66 -3.39 8.34 -8.21
C SER A 66 -3.35 7.63 -9.58
N GLY A 67 -2.18 7.16 -10.01
CA GLY A 67 -1.98 6.50 -11.30
C GLY A 67 -2.03 7.44 -12.50
N GLY A 68 -1.48 8.66 -12.37
CA GLY A 68 -1.47 9.69 -13.41
C GLY A 68 -2.79 10.46 -13.52
N ASN A 69 -3.68 10.30 -12.54
CA ASN A 69 -4.98 10.98 -12.55
C ASN A 69 -4.90 12.43 -12.04
N PHE A 70 -3.90 12.72 -11.20
CA PHE A 70 -3.75 14.04 -10.61
C PHE A 70 -3.11 15.02 -11.60
N SER A 71 -2.12 14.59 -12.37
CA SER A 71 -1.48 15.40 -13.42
C SER A 71 -2.43 15.83 -14.54
N ARG A 72 -3.50 15.04 -14.76
CA ARG A 72 -4.55 15.35 -15.73
C ARG A 72 -5.80 15.96 -15.08
N LEU A 73 -5.80 16.09 -13.79
CA LEU A 73 -6.94 16.46 -12.93
C LEU A 73 -8.26 15.80 -13.38
N THR A 74 -8.24 14.48 -13.47
CA THR A 74 -9.43 13.70 -13.82
C THR A 74 -10.43 13.69 -12.65
N ILE A 75 -11.64 13.19 -12.87
CA ILE A 75 -12.65 13.01 -11.80
C ILE A 75 -12.12 12.14 -10.65
N PHE A 76 -11.08 11.34 -10.92
CA PHE A 76 -10.41 10.47 -9.96
C PHE A 76 -9.06 11.02 -9.46
N ALA A 77 -8.81 12.32 -9.60
CA ALA A 77 -7.54 12.94 -9.24
C ALA A 77 -7.14 12.72 -7.77
N LEU A 78 -8.07 12.79 -6.81
CA LEU A 78 -7.82 12.47 -5.42
C LEU A 78 -7.52 10.97 -5.19
N GLY A 79 -7.91 10.11 -6.14
CA GLY A 79 -7.72 8.68 -6.03
C GLY A 79 -8.37 8.09 -4.75
N ILE A 80 -7.67 7.15 -4.14
CA ILE A 80 -8.09 6.46 -2.93
C ILE A 80 -7.54 7.10 -1.64
N MET A 81 -6.72 8.16 -1.76
CA MET A 81 -6.02 8.79 -0.64
C MET A 81 -6.96 9.24 0.50
N PRO A 82 -8.12 9.88 0.25
CA PRO A 82 -9.05 10.27 1.31
C PRO A 82 -9.54 9.06 2.13
N TYR A 83 -9.77 7.91 1.46
CA TYR A 83 -10.20 6.69 2.13
C TYR A 83 -9.09 6.08 2.99
N ILE A 84 -7.86 6.04 2.48
CA ILE A 84 -6.71 5.52 3.23
C ILE A 84 -6.52 6.36 4.49
N THR A 85 -6.48 7.69 4.37
CA THR A 85 -6.33 8.61 5.50
C THR A 85 -7.46 8.44 6.52
N SER A 86 -8.71 8.30 6.08
CA SER A 86 -9.86 8.03 6.94
C SER A 86 -9.73 6.71 7.69
N SER A 87 -9.30 5.67 6.99
CA SER A 87 -9.09 4.34 7.57
C SER A 87 -8.00 4.36 8.64
N ILE A 88 -6.90 5.09 8.40
CA ILE A 88 -5.82 5.28 9.37
C ILE A 88 -6.34 5.99 10.62
N ILE A 89 -7.01 7.14 10.44
CA ILE A 89 -7.54 7.93 11.54
C ILE A 89 -8.47 7.07 12.40
N LEU A 90 -9.40 6.34 11.79
CA LEU A 90 -10.31 5.49 12.56
C LEU A 90 -9.61 4.31 13.23
N GLN A 91 -8.61 3.68 12.59
CA GLN A 91 -7.81 2.64 13.23
C GLN A 91 -7.02 3.17 14.43
N LEU A 92 -6.44 4.36 14.33
CA LEU A 92 -5.80 5.01 15.48
C LEU A 92 -6.81 5.32 16.58
N MET A 93 -7.99 5.80 16.20
CA MET A 93 -9.05 6.11 17.15
C MET A 93 -9.64 4.87 17.84
N THR A 94 -9.61 3.68 17.21
CA THR A 94 -10.04 2.45 17.89
C THR A 94 -9.16 2.08 19.08
N VAL A 95 -7.92 2.53 19.11
CA VAL A 95 -7.02 2.35 20.27
C VAL A 95 -7.20 3.45 21.31
N ALA A 96 -7.47 4.69 20.86
CA ALA A 96 -7.58 5.85 21.73
C ALA A 96 -8.97 6.02 22.36
N TRP A 97 -10.04 5.57 21.70
CA TRP A 97 -11.41 5.80 22.11
C TRP A 97 -12.10 4.50 22.53
N PRO A 98 -12.45 4.35 23.85
CA PRO A 98 -13.03 3.10 24.37
C PRO A 98 -14.32 2.63 23.68
N TYR A 99 -15.10 3.55 23.12
CA TYR A 99 -16.31 3.22 22.38
C TYR A 99 -15.99 2.46 21.08
N LEU A 100 -15.01 2.92 20.32
CA LEU A 100 -14.57 2.28 19.07
C LEU A 100 -13.86 0.95 19.35
N GLU A 101 -13.11 0.87 20.45
CA GLU A 101 -12.51 -0.39 20.91
C GLU A 101 -13.56 -1.46 21.21
N ARG A 102 -14.66 -1.09 21.89
CA ARG A 102 -15.80 -2.01 22.14
C ARG A 102 -16.44 -2.48 20.85
N LEU A 103 -16.70 -1.54 19.92
CA LEU A 103 -17.23 -1.85 18.59
C LEU A 103 -16.33 -2.85 17.84
N GLN A 104 -15.02 -2.71 17.91
CA GLN A 104 -14.08 -3.63 17.27
C GLN A 104 -14.18 -5.05 17.87
N LYS A 105 -14.44 -5.17 19.18
CA LYS A 105 -14.61 -6.43 19.89
C LYS A 105 -16.00 -7.09 19.65
N GLU A 106 -16.99 -6.36 19.16
CA GLU A 106 -18.33 -6.88 18.82
C GLU A 106 -18.34 -7.77 17.55
N GLY A 107 -17.18 -7.99 16.91
CA GLY A 107 -17.06 -8.87 15.76
C GLY A 107 -17.55 -8.21 14.45
N GLU A 108 -18.31 -8.96 13.62
CA GLU A 108 -18.73 -8.48 12.28
C GLU A 108 -19.64 -7.26 12.30
N LEU A 109 -20.56 -7.17 13.26
CA LEU A 109 -21.49 -6.05 13.37
C LEU A 109 -20.77 -4.75 13.71
N GLY A 110 -19.81 -4.82 14.64
CA GLY A 110 -18.98 -3.67 14.99
C GLY A 110 -18.06 -3.23 13.84
N ARG A 111 -17.46 -4.19 13.13
CA ARG A 111 -16.63 -3.89 11.95
C ARG A 111 -17.42 -3.18 10.84
N ARG A 112 -18.68 -3.57 10.61
CA ARG A 112 -19.56 -2.89 9.64
C ARG A 112 -19.81 -1.43 10.02
N LYS A 113 -20.05 -1.14 11.31
CA LYS A 113 -20.21 0.24 11.81
C LYS A 113 -18.91 1.05 11.65
N ILE A 114 -17.74 0.48 11.98
CA ILE A 114 -16.46 1.15 11.77
C ILE A 114 -16.26 1.48 10.29
N THR A 115 -16.54 0.54 9.38
CA THR A 115 -16.48 0.78 7.94
C THR A 115 -17.43 1.90 7.51
N GLN A 116 -18.61 1.99 8.09
CA GLN A 116 -19.56 3.08 7.82
C GLN A 116 -19.02 4.44 8.27
N TYR A 117 -18.40 4.52 9.45
CA TYR A 117 -17.72 5.74 9.91
C TYR A 117 -16.54 6.12 9.02
N THR A 118 -15.78 5.12 8.53
CA THR A 118 -14.72 5.35 7.53
C THR A 118 -15.26 6.02 6.27
N ARG A 119 -16.41 5.57 5.76
CA ARG A 119 -17.04 6.18 4.57
C ARG A 119 -17.42 7.63 4.81
N TYR A 120 -18.05 7.96 5.95
CA TYR A 120 -18.43 9.33 6.28
C TYR A 120 -17.20 10.22 6.39
N LEU A 121 -16.17 9.76 7.11
CA LEU A 121 -14.93 10.51 7.25
C LEU A 121 -14.21 10.69 5.90
N THR A 122 -14.26 9.68 5.01
CA THR A 122 -13.72 9.77 3.65
C THR A 122 -14.38 10.92 2.87
N VAL A 123 -15.70 11.03 2.92
CA VAL A 123 -16.42 12.12 2.23
C VAL A 123 -16.01 13.48 2.79
N VAL A 124 -15.92 13.62 4.11
CA VAL A 124 -15.49 14.89 4.74
C VAL A 124 -14.06 15.24 4.33
N LEU A 125 -13.12 14.28 4.39
CA LEU A 125 -11.74 14.52 3.99
C LEU A 125 -11.61 14.81 2.49
N SER A 126 -12.39 14.15 1.64
CA SER A 126 -12.38 14.43 0.19
C SER A 126 -12.88 15.84 -0.13
N ILE A 127 -13.87 16.36 0.60
CA ILE A 127 -14.32 17.75 0.48
C ILE A 127 -13.21 18.72 0.87
N LEU A 128 -12.53 18.48 2.00
CA LEU A 128 -11.44 19.35 2.46
C LEU A 128 -10.25 19.34 1.48
N GLN A 129 -9.86 18.16 0.99
CA GLN A 129 -8.76 18.03 0.04
C GLN A 129 -9.10 18.62 -1.32
N SER A 130 -10.31 18.40 -1.84
CA SER A 130 -10.74 18.99 -3.11
C SER A 130 -10.86 20.52 -3.05
N LEU A 131 -11.29 21.05 -1.91
CA LEU A 131 -11.32 22.49 -1.65
C LEU A 131 -9.90 23.08 -1.68
N SER A 132 -8.95 22.41 -1.03
CA SER A 132 -7.54 22.80 -1.04
C SER A 132 -6.98 22.86 -2.46
N ILE A 133 -7.19 21.81 -3.25
CA ILE A 133 -6.75 21.74 -4.64
C ILE A 133 -7.39 22.83 -5.48
N ALA A 134 -8.71 23.06 -5.35
CA ALA A 134 -9.41 24.08 -6.12
C ALA A 134 -8.87 25.50 -5.85
N PHE A 135 -8.58 25.84 -4.59
CA PHE A 135 -7.96 27.12 -4.24
C PHE A 135 -6.52 27.25 -4.76
N THR A 136 -5.72 26.19 -4.63
CA THR A 136 -4.34 26.20 -5.14
C THR A 136 -4.31 26.40 -6.65
N LEU A 137 -5.18 25.73 -7.41
CA LEU A 137 -5.29 25.88 -8.86
C LEU A 137 -5.72 27.29 -9.30
N GLN A 138 -6.59 27.93 -8.53
CA GLN A 138 -6.98 29.32 -8.81
C GLN A 138 -5.86 30.33 -8.58
N GLN A 139 -5.00 30.07 -7.60
CA GLN A 139 -3.87 30.97 -7.27
C GLN A 139 -2.63 30.71 -8.14
N SER A 140 -2.53 29.53 -8.73
CA SER A 140 -1.39 29.14 -9.56
C SER A 140 -1.61 29.62 -10.99
N ALA A 141 -1.07 30.81 -11.31
CA ALA A 141 -0.88 31.25 -12.69
C ALA A 141 0.54 30.87 -13.14
N SER A 142 0.69 29.95 -14.09
CA SER A 142 2.00 29.57 -14.64
C SER A 142 2.25 30.26 -15.95
N ALA A 143 3.41 30.92 -16.09
CA ALA A 143 3.90 31.53 -17.32
C ALA A 143 2.88 32.45 -18.05
N GLY A 144 2.03 33.18 -17.29
CA GLY A 144 1.05 34.10 -17.88
C GLY A 144 -0.23 33.43 -18.42
N GLN A 145 -0.35 32.11 -18.29
CA GLN A 145 -1.58 31.39 -18.64
C GLN A 145 -2.33 30.93 -17.38
N SER A 146 -3.63 31.20 -17.33
CA SER A 146 -4.48 30.73 -16.24
C SER A 146 -4.76 29.24 -16.40
N LEU A 147 -4.54 28.46 -15.33
CA LEU A 147 -4.88 27.03 -15.27
C LEU A 147 -6.39 26.79 -15.35
N VAL A 148 -7.16 27.78 -14.97
CA VAL A 148 -8.62 27.75 -14.88
C VAL A 148 -9.21 28.70 -15.91
N TYR A 149 -10.14 28.24 -16.77
CA TYR A 149 -10.79 29.08 -17.78
C TYR A 149 -11.59 30.21 -17.16
N ASN A 150 -12.39 29.92 -16.12
CA ASN A 150 -13.21 30.88 -15.42
C ASN A 150 -13.00 30.80 -13.90
N PRO A 151 -12.03 31.56 -13.33
CA PRO A 151 -11.79 31.55 -11.89
C PRO A 151 -13.01 32.18 -11.15
N GLY A 152 -13.46 31.50 -10.08
CA GLY A 152 -14.56 31.95 -9.27
C GLY A 152 -15.15 30.87 -8.37
N ILE A 153 -16.14 31.24 -7.56
CA ILE A 153 -16.83 30.33 -6.63
C ILE A 153 -17.47 29.16 -7.39
N GLY A 154 -17.98 29.40 -8.61
CA GLY A 154 -18.57 28.35 -9.45
C GLY A 154 -17.59 27.25 -9.82
N PHE A 155 -16.34 27.60 -10.15
CA PHE A 155 -15.28 26.64 -10.39
C PHE A 155 -14.95 25.82 -9.13
N VAL A 156 -14.82 26.47 -7.97
CA VAL A 156 -14.53 25.80 -6.69
C VAL A 156 -15.62 24.78 -6.39
N LEU A 157 -16.89 25.18 -6.44
CA LEU A 157 -18.02 24.29 -6.18
C LEU A 157 -18.04 23.09 -7.15
N MET A 158 -17.84 23.34 -8.44
CA MET A 158 -17.82 22.29 -9.47
C MET A 158 -16.68 21.30 -9.22
N THR A 159 -15.48 21.80 -8.96
CA THR A 159 -14.30 20.97 -8.68
C THR A 159 -14.48 20.16 -7.41
N VAL A 160 -14.95 20.76 -6.31
CA VAL A 160 -15.21 20.07 -5.06
C VAL A 160 -16.23 18.95 -5.24
N LEU A 161 -17.34 19.24 -5.91
CA LEU A 161 -18.39 18.26 -6.15
C LEU A 161 -17.89 17.11 -7.04
N THR A 162 -17.16 17.42 -8.10
CA THR A 162 -16.63 16.43 -9.05
C THR A 162 -15.62 15.50 -8.38
N LEU A 163 -14.61 16.05 -7.69
CA LEU A 163 -13.55 15.27 -7.06
C LEU A 163 -14.08 14.46 -5.86
N THR A 164 -15.00 15.01 -5.07
CA THR A 164 -15.62 14.29 -3.95
C THR A 164 -16.46 13.13 -4.44
N THR A 165 -17.27 13.35 -5.48
CA THR A 165 -18.07 12.29 -6.10
C THR A 165 -17.18 11.21 -6.69
N GLY A 166 -16.08 11.59 -7.36
CA GLY A 166 -15.09 10.67 -7.89
C GLY A 166 -14.45 9.81 -6.81
N SER A 167 -14.02 10.39 -5.69
CA SER A 167 -13.45 9.65 -4.55
C SER A 167 -14.45 8.70 -3.89
N ALA A 168 -15.69 9.14 -3.73
CA ALA A 168 -16.77 8.30 -3.20
C ALA A 168 -17.07 7.11 -4.14
N PHE A 169 -17.01 7.32 -5.44
CA PHE A 169 -17.20 6.29 -6.44
C PHE A 169 -16.05 5.28 -6.44
N ILE A 170 -14.78 5.72 -6.35
CA ILE A 170 -13.62 4.82 -6.21
C ILE A 170 -13.74 3.97 -4.95
N MET A 171 -14.11 4.58 -3.82
CA MET A 171 -14.35 3.87 -2.57
C MET A 171 -15.39 2.77 -2.76
N TRP A 172 -16.51 3.09 -3.41
CA TRP A 172 -17.56 2.11 -3.71
C TRP A 172 -17.07 0.98 -4.62
N LEU A 173 -16.29 1.29 -5.69
CA LEU A 173 -15.66 0.29 -6.55
C LEU A 173 -14.75 -0.65 -5.77
N GLY A 174 -13.89 -0.12 -4.88
CA GLY A 174 -13.00 -0.91 -4.04
C GLY A 174 -13.75 -1.85 -3.11
N GLU A 175 -14.86 -1.39 -2.51
CA GLU A 175 -15.71 -2.24 -1.69
C GLU A 175 -16.41 -3.33 -2.50
N GLN A 176 -16.86 -3.05 -3.71
CA GLN A 176 -17.45 -4.05 -4.59
C GLN A 176 -16.45 -5.15 -4.96
N ILE A 177 -15.20 -4.80 -5.24
CA ILE A 177 -14.13 -5.79 -5.48
C ILE A 177 -13.94 -6.65 -4.23
N THR A 178 -13.84 -6.04 -3.04
CA THR A 178 -13.62 -6.76 -1.78
C THR A 178 -14.75 -7.72 -1.44
N GLN A 179 -16.02 -7.34 -1.74
CA GLN A 179 -17.19 -8.15 -1.42
C GLN A 179 -17.46 -9.25 -2.44
N ARG A 180 -17.32 -8.99 -3.71
CA ARG A 180 -17.75 -9.88 -4.81
C ARG A 180 -16.60 -10.36 -5.70
N GLY A 181 -15.45 -9.71 -5.63
CA GLY A 181 -14.25 -10.01 -6.41
C GLY A 181 -13.28 -10.93 -5.68
N ILE A 182 -12.00 -10.75 -6.01
CA ILE A 182 -10.85 -11.42 -5.40
C ILE A 182 -9.88 -10.35 -4.92
N GLY A 183 -9.29 -10.57 -3.75
CA GLY A 183 -8.31 -9.66 -3.18
C GLY A 183 -8.93 -8.53 -2.36
N ASN A 184 -8.05 -7.69 -1.84
CA ASN A 184 -8.45 -6.42 -1.22
C ASN A 184 -8.68 -5.38 -2.32
N GLY A 185 -9.92 -4.95 -2.52
CA GLY A 185 -10.28 -4.05 -3.61
C GLY A 185 -9.58 -2.71 -3.58
N MET A 186 -9.33 -2.17 -2.38
CA MET A 186 -8.59 -0.91 -2.22
C MET A 186 -7.15 -1.05 -2.69
N SER A 187 -6.47 -2.11 -2.25
CA SER A 187 -5.09 -2.40 -2.67
C SER A 187 -5.00 -2.68 -4.18
N LEU A 188 -6.00 -3.35 -4.75
CA LEU A 188 -6.04 -3.63 -6.20
C LEU A 188 -6.26 -2.37 -7.05
N ILE A 189 -7.02 -1.39 -6.57
CA ILE A 189 -7.17 -0.10 -7.26
C ILE A 189 -5.85 0.68 -7.26
N ILE A 190 -5.11 0.69 -6.13
CA ILE A 190 -3.77 1.29 -6.06
C ILE A 190 -2.82 0.57 -7.02
N PHE A 191 -2.82 -0.76 -6.97
CA PHE A 191 -2.04 -1.61 -7.88
C PHE A 191 -2.33 -1.27 -9.35
N ALA A 192 -3.60 -1.18 -9.75
CA ALA A 192 -3.99 -0.84 -11.10
C ALA A 192 -3.54 0.57 -11.51
N GLY A 193 -3.57 1.54 -10.58
CA GLY A 193 -3.04 2.89 -10.79
C GLY A 193 -1.54 2.85 -11.10
N ILE A 194 -0.76 2.15 -10.28
CA ILE A 194 0.69 2.07 -10.43
C ILE A 194 1.09 1.31 -11.71
N VAL A 195 0.45 0.17 -11.98
CA VAL A 195 0.78 -0.68 -13.16
C VAL A 195 0.58 0.04 -14.48
N VAL A 196 -0.36 0.95 -14.56
CA VAL A 196 -0.60 1.74 -15.78
C VAL A 196 0.56 2.65 -16.14
N GLY A 197 1.34 3.10 -15.18
CA GLY A 197 2.53 3.88 -15.43
C GLY A 197 3.73 3.06 -15.95
N LEU A 198 3.71 1.73 -15.83
CA LEU A 198 4.78 0.86 -16.32
C LEU A 198 5.18 1.08 -17.79
N PRO A 199 4.23 1.15 -18.76
CA PRO A 199 4.58 1.39 -20.16
C PRO A 199 5.27 2.75 -20.38
N GLN A 200 4.92 3.77 -19.61
CA GLN A 200 5.57 5.07 -19.68
C GLN A 200 6.99 5.00 -19.13
N GLY A 201 7.19 4.38 -17.97
CA GLY A 201 8.53 4.15 -17.44
C GLY A 201 9.44 3.38 -18.38
N ILE A 202 8.92 2.40 -19.11
CA ILE A 202 9.68 1.66 -20.15
C ILE A 202 10.05 2.58 -21.32
N ARG A 203 9.15 3.45 -21.77
CA ARG A 203 9.43 4.43 -22.82
C ARG A 203 10.50 5.42 -22.39
N ASP A 204 10.46 5.90 -21.16
CA ASP A 204 11.44 6.84 -20.62
C ASP A 204 12.82 6.19 -20.56
N LEU A 205 12.92 4.93 -20.11
CA LEU A 205 14.17 4.16 -20.18
C LEU A 205 14.67 3.98 -21.61
N TRP A 206 13.77 3.73 -22.56
CA TRP A 206 14.13 3.62 -23.97
C TRP A 206 14.66 4.95 -24.52
N ASN A 207 14.02 6.07 -24.19
CA ASN A 207 14.48 7.41 -24.60
C ASN A 207 15.85 7.74 -24.01
N ILE A 208 16.10 7.39 -22.73
CA ILE A 208 17.39 7.53 -22.09
C ILE A 208 18.46 6.70 -22.82
N ALA A 209 18.10 5.47 -23.22
CA ALA A 209 18.98 4.59 -23.98
C ALA A 209 19.35 5.15 -25.35
N THR A 210 18.37 5.66 -26.10
CA THR A 210 18.57 6.18 -27.45
C THR A 210 19.28 7.52 -27.47
N ASN A 211 19.00 8.39 -26.51
CA ASN A 211 19.61 9.73 -26.42
C ASN A 211 21.00 9.73 -25.76
N GLN A 212 21.52 8.58 -25.35
CA GLN A 212 22.83 8.42 -24.69
C GLN A 212 23.08 9.47 -23.60
N GLN A 213 22.11 9.69 -22.73
CA GLN A 213 22.09 10.78 -21.73
C GLN A 213 23.33 10.79 -20.82
N TRP A 214 23.97 9.63 -20.62
CA TRP A 214 25.22 9.48 -19.85
C TRP A 214 26.42 9.10 -20.71
N GLY A 215 26.40 9.43 -22.02
CA GLY A 215 27.49 9.12 -22.95
C GLY A 215 27.70 7.62 -23.21
N PRO A 216 28.93 7.15 -23.47
CA PRO A 216 29.18 5.75 -23.85
C PRO A 216 28.87 4.73 -22.76
N ILE A 217 28.67 5.17 -21.51
CA ILE A 217 28.39 4.31 -20.33
C ILE A 217 26.88 4.05 -20.16
N THR A 218 26.02 4.72 -20.94
CA THR A 218 24.55 4.61 -20.83
C THR A 218 24.07 3.14 -20.86
N GLY A 219 24.62 2.32 -21.76
CA GLY A 219 24.25 0.90 -21.86
C GLY A 219 24.57 0.09 -20.60
N LEU A 220 25.72 0.34 -19.98
CA LEU A 220 26.13 -0.32 -18.74
C LEU A 220 25.21 0.07 -17.58
N ILE A 221 24.89 1.34 -17.45
CA ILE A 221 23.99 1.85 -16.39
C ILE A 221 22.60 1.24 -16.53
N LEU A 222 22.06 1.16 -17.74
CA LEU A 222 20.74 0.54 -17.99
C LEU A 222 20.71 -0.94 -17.61
N VAL A 223 21.75 -1.70 -17.96
CA VAL A 223 21.86 -3.11 -17.57
C VAL A 223 21.94 -3.23 -16.05
N LEU A 224 22.73 -2.39 -15.39
CA LEU A 224 22.84 -2.38 -13.93
C LEU A 224 21.50 -2.07 -13.26
N MET A 225 20.76 -1.09 -13.79
CA MET A 225 19.42 -0.74 -13.31
C MET A 225 18.44 -1.92 -13.45
N LEU A 226 18.45 -2.59 -14.59
CA LEU A 226 17.57 -3.73 -14.83
C LEU A 226 17.90 -4.89 -13.88
N VAL A 227 19.17 -5.20 -13.69
CA VAL A 227 19.64 -6.22 -12.73
C VAL A 227 19.21 -5.85 -11.32
N MET A 228 19.37 -4.59 -10.93
CA MET A 228 18.97 -4.10 -9.63
C MET A 228 17.44 -4.18 -9.42
N MET A 229 16.64 -3.79 -10.43
CA MET A 229 15.20 -3.89 -10.40
C MET A 229 14.74 -5.35 -10.17
N VAL A 230 15.29 -6.28 -10.95
CA VAL A 230 15.00 -7.72 -10.77
C VAL A 230 15.46 -8.21 -9.40
N GLY A 231 16.62 -7.74 -8.92
CA GLY A 231 17.15 -8.05 -7.60
C GLY A 231 16.23 -7.57 -6.47
N VAL A 232 15.73 -6.34 -6.55
CA VAL A 232 14.78 -5.78 -5.56
C VAL A 232 13.46 -6.54 -5.57
N ILE A 233 12.91 -6.83 -6.75
CA ILE A 233 11.68 -7.65 -6.87
C ILE A 233 11.90 -9.03 -6.24
N GLY A 234 13.01 -9.71 -6.58
CA GLY A 234 13.36 -11.00 -6.01
C GLY A 234 13.51 -10.95 -4.50
N PHE A 235 14.13 -9.90 -3.97
CA PHE A 235 14.28 -9.68 -2.53
C PHE A 235 12.93 -9.46 -1.84
N ILE A 236 12.04 -8.65 -2.43
CA ILE A 236 10.68 -8.44 -1.91
C ILE A 236 9.92 -9.77 -1.86
N VAL A 237 9.90 -10.53 -2.96
CA VAL A 237 9.23 -11.84 -3.04
C VAL A 237 9.78 -12.81 -2.00
N PHE A 238 11.10 -12.83 -1.81
CA PHE A 238 11.75 -13.69 -0.84
C PHE A 238 11.33 -13.37 0.61
N VAL A 239 11.31 -12.08 0.97
CA VAL A 239 10.96 -11.65 2.34
C VAL A 239 9.45 -11.80 2.59
N GLU A 240 8.60 -11.42 1.63
CA GLU A 240 7.14 -11.57 1.75
C GLU A 240 6.69 -13.04 1.81
N GLY A 241 7.42 -13.96 1.15
CA GLY A 241 7.21 -15.40 1.25
C GLY A 241 7.76 -16.00 2.56
N GLY A 242 8.58 -15.25 3.30
CA GLY A 242 9.24 -15.71 4.53
C GLY A 242 8.26 -15.91 5.69
N GLN A 243 8.32 -17.08 6.33
CA GLN A 243 7.46 -17.43 7.47
C GLN A 243 8.25 -18.04 8.60
N ARG A 244 8.03 -17.56 9.84
CA ARG A 244 8.48 -18.24 11.06
C ARG A 244 7.43 -19.23 11.49
N ARG A 245 7.73 -20.54 11.44
CA ARG A 245 6.84 -21.62 11.84
C ARG A 245 7.06 -21.96 13.30
N ILE A 246 6.04 -21.75 14.16
CA ILE A 246 6.07 -22.14 15.57
C ILE A 246 5.42 -23.53 15.66
N PRO A 247 6.10 -24.57 16.22
CA PRO A 247 5.49 -25.88 16.38
C PRO A 247 4.40 -25.85 17.45
N VAL A 248 3.24 -26.38 17.13
CA VAL A 248 2.09 -26.56 18.03
C VAL A 248 1.75 -28.02 18.09
N GLN A 249 1.72 -28.57 19.28
CA GLN A 249 1.36 -29.94 19.51
C GLN A 249 -0.03 -30.03 20.13
N TYR A 250 -0.88 -30.90 19.58
CA TYR A 250 -2.19 -31.16 20.13
C TYR A 250 -2.18 -32.42 20.97
N ALA A 251 -2.90 -32.41 22.10
CA ALA A 251 -3.02 -33.56 22.97
C ALA A 251 -3.69 -34.73 22.25
N LYS A 252 -3.17 -35.95 22.47
CA LYS A 252 -3.80 -37.16 21.96
C LYS A 252 -5.17 -37.35 22.65
N ARG A 253 -6.23 -37.57 21.89
CA ARG A 253 -7.55 -37.91 22.41
C ARG A 253 -7.85 -39.37 22.07
N VAL A 254 -8.25 -40.15 23.07
CA VAL A 254 -8.74 -41.51 22.88
C VAL A 254 -10.25 -41.44 22.71
N VAL A 255 -10.72 -41.86 21.54
CA VAL A 255 -12.16 -41.94 21.25
C VAL A 255 -12.48 -43.44 21.03
N GLY A 256 -13.03 -44.06 22.07
CA GLY A 256 -13.23 -45.51 22.08
C GLY A 256 -11.90 -46.27 22.02
N ARG A 257 -11.73 -47.21 21.07
CA ARG A 257 -10.49 -48.00 20.84
C ARG A 257 -9.48 -47.30 19.91
N ARG A 258 -9.78 -46.11 19.39
CA ARG A 258 -8.88 -45.41 18.48
C ARG A 258 -8.24 -44.21 19.16
N VAL A 259 -6.92 -44.13 19.07
CA VAL A 259 -6.17 -42.95 19.48
C VAL A 259 -6.17 -41.96 18.32
N MET A 260 -6.88 -40.86 18.48
CA MET A 260 -6.89 -39.74 17.52
C MET A 260 -6.08 -38.58 18.08
N GLY A 261 -5.23 -38.00 17.25
CA GLY A 261 -4.45 -36.81 17.59
C GLY A 261 -2.96 -37.09 17.80
N GLY A 262 -2.23 -36.07 18.19
CA GLY A 262 -0.78 -36.08 18.31
C GLY A 262 -0.05 -35.64 17.06
N GLN A 263 -0.75 -35.06 16.06
CA GLN A 263 -0.10 -34.43 14.91
C GLN A 263 0.52 -33.10 15.34
N MET A 264 1.77 -32.90 14.97
CA MET A 264 2.43 -31.59 15.06
C MET A 264 1.89 -30.69 13.94
N THR A 265 1.35 -29.55 14.32
CA THR A 265 0.94 -28.50 13.41
C THR A 265 1.87 -27.31 13.61
N TYR A 266 2.01 -26.47 12.60
CA TYR A 266 2.83 -25.27 12.69
C TYR A 266 1.94 -24.03 12.60
N LEU A 267 2.18 -23.06 13.49
CA LEU A 267 1.63 -21.73 13.41
C LEU A 267 2.54 -20.87 12.53
N PRO A 268 2.15 -20.52 11.29
CA PRO A 268 2.98 -19.69 10.42
C PRO A 268 2.82 -18.21 10.81
N LEU A 269 3.91 -17.55 11.17
CA LEU A 269 4.00 -16.11 11.36
C LEU A 269 4.82 -15.54 10.21
N ARG A 270 4.25 -14.63 9.42
CA ARG A 270 4.96 -13.96 8.33
C ARG A 270 6.06 -13.04 8.89
N VAL A 271 7.19 -12.93 8.20
CA VAL A 271 8.28 -12.00 8.55
C VAL A 271 7.78 -10.56 8.43
N ASN A 272 7.10 -10.25 7.33
CA ASN A 272 6.37 -8.99 7.19
C ASN A 272 4.89 -9.21 7.53
N ALA A 273 4.55 -9.15 8.81
CA ALA A 273 3.17 -9.28 9.28
C ALA A 273 2.32 -8.02 8.99
N GLY A 274 2.98 -6.88 8.77
CA GLY A 274 2.32 -5.60 8.42
C GLY A 274 1.95 -5.48 6.94
N GLY A 275 2.53 -6.32 6.07
CA GLY A 275 2.35 -6.23 4.63
C GLY A 275 2.80 -4.87 4.08
N VAL A 276 2.09 -4.36 3.09
CA VAL A 276 2.37 -3.07 2.42
C VAL A 276 1.69 -1.86 3.08
N ILE A 277 0.90 -2.08 4.14
CA ILE A 277 0.07 -1.05 4.76
C ILE A 277 0.89 0.02 5.49
N PRO A 278 1.93 -0.30 6.30
CA PRO A 278 2.69 0.70 7.04
C PRO A 278 3.35 1.78 6.17
N PRO A 279 4.03 1.48 5.05
CA PRO A 279 4.55 2.50 4.15
C PRO A 279 3.46 3.40 3.53
N ILE A 280 2.30 2.82 3.18
CA ILE A 280 1.17 3.58 2.63
C ILE A 280 0.64 4.56 3.69
N PHE A 281 0.56 4.14 4.95
CA PHE A 281 0.14 4.99 6.05
C PHE A 281 1.14 6.12 6.32
N ALA A 282 2.43 5.80 6.34
CA ALA A 282 3.48 6.78 6.54
C ALA A 282 3.49 7.85 5.44
N SER A 283 3.41 7.45 4.17
CA SER A 283 3.37 8.40 3.04
C SER A 283 2.11 9.26 3.05
N SER A 284 0.93 8.67 3.33
CA SER A 284 -0.34 9.40 3.42
C SER A 284 -0.31 10.45 4.53
N LEU A 285 0.26 10.12 5.70
CA LEU A 285 0.37 11.04 6.82
C LEU A 285 1.33 12.20 6.52
N LEU A 286 2.45 11.93 5.82
CA LEU A 286 3.43 12.97 5.43
C LEU A 286 2.90 13.89 4.31
N THR A 287 2.03 13.38 3.46
CA THR A 287 1.40 14.19 2.41
C THR A 287 0.44 15.24 2.98
N PHE A 288 -0.19 14.97 4.12
CA PHE A 288 -1.19 15.86 4.70
C PHE A 288 -0.63 17.24 5.14
N PRO A 289 0.49 17.35 5.90
CA PRO A 289 1.13 18.63 6.20
C PRO A 289 1.58 19.39 4.96
N SER A 290 2.08 18.68 3.95
CA SER A 290 2.51 19.29 2.69
C SER A 290 1.34 19.91 1.93
N MET A 291 0.16 19.26 1.91
CA MET A 291 -1.06 19.84 1.31
C MET A 291 -1.54 21.08 2.08
N ILE A 292 -1.46 21.06 3.42
CA ILE A 292 -1.80 22.24 4.23
C ILE A 292 -0.82 23.39 3.97
N GLY A 293 0.47 23.08 3.82
CA GLY A 293 1.51 24.04 3.47
C GLY A 293 1.28 24.72 2.13
N LEU A 294 0.87 23.97 1.11
CA LEU A 294 0.47 24.51 -0.19
C LEU A 294 -0.73 25.45 -0.10
N MET A 295 -1.68 25.19 0.78
CA MET A 295 -2.91 25.97 0.93
C MET A 295 -2.71 27.24 1.75
N LEU A 296 -1.97 27.16 2.86
CA LEU A 296 -1.86 28.21 3.89
C LEU A 296 -0.44 28.79 4.03
N GLY A 297 0.56 28.21 3.32
CA GLY A 297 1.95 28.62 3.42
C GLY A 297 2.19 30.08 3.06
N SER A 298 1.42 30.63 2.10
CA SER A 298 1.46 32.06 1.75
C SER A 298 1.04 33.00 2.89
N ARG A 299 0.27 32.50 3.87
CA ARG A 299 -0.22 33.27 5.02
C ARG A 299 0.60 33.08 6.29
N PHE A 300 1.23 31.90 6.45
CA PHE A 300 1.96 31.53 7.66
C PHE A 300 3.36 31.00 7.29
N ALA A 301 4.39 31.82 7.49
CA ALA A 301 5.79 31.48 7.19
C ALA A 301 6.25 30.19 7.90
N PHE A 302 5.73 29.86 9.08
CA PHE A 302 6.03 28.61 9.79
C PHE A 302 5.55 27.37 9.01
N LEU A 303 4.35 27.44 8.41
CA LEU A 303 3.79 26.32 7.63
C LEU A 303 4.57 26.13 6.32
N ASP A 304 5.02 27.21 5.69
CA ASP A 304 5.87 27.16 4.50
C ASP A 304 7.23 26.52 4.83
N SER A 305 7.87 26.95 5.91
CA SER A 305 9.15 26.36 6.36
C SER A 305 9.00 24.87 6.72
N ALA A 306 7.92 24.49 7.42
CA ALA A 306 7.64 23.10 7.77
C ALA A 306 7.35 22.23 6.53
N SER A 307 6.61 22.76 5.56
CA SER A 307 6.29 22.03 4.32
C SER A 307 7.54 21.82 3.46
N ARG A 308 8.45 22.80 3.39
CA ARG A 308 9.74 22.66 2.69
C ARG A 308 10.65 21.66 3.40
N ALA A 309 10.75 21.70 4.73
CA ALA A 309 11.56 20.76 5.49
C ALA A 309 11.05 19.31 5.41
N LEU A 310 9.73 19.13 5.17
CA LEU A 310 9.09 17.85 4.92
C LEU A 310 8.90 17.57 3.41
N ALA A 311 9.62 18.27 2.54
CA ALA A 311 9.61 17.99 1.12
C ALA A 311 10.34 16.67 0.81
N TRP A 312 9.92 16.01 -0.25
CA TRP A 312 10.52 14.75 -0.67
C TRP A 312 12.00 14.96 -1.08
N GLY A 313 12.88 14.08 -0.59
CA GLY A 313 14.33 14.20 -0.76
C GLY A 313 15.06 14.98 0.34
N GLU A 314 14.34 15.64 1.25
CA GLU A 314 14.95 16.30 2.39
C GLU A 314 15.29 15.27 3.51
N PRO A 315 16.41 15.46 4.22
CA PRO A 315 16.85 14.54 5.27
C PRO A 315 15.81 14.35 6.39
N LEU A 316 15.09 15.43 6.75
CA LEU A 316 14.05 15.39 7.76
C LEU A 316 12.87 14.53 7.32
N TYR A 317 12.46 14.66 6.05
CA TYR A 317 11.42 13.80 5.47
C TYR A 317 11.80 12.33 5.58
N THR A 318 13.01 11.98 5.15
CA THR A 318 13.50 10.59 5.15
C THR A 318 13.53 10.00 6.55
N VAL A 319 14.04 10.74 7.56
CA VAL A 319 14.08 10.28 8.94
C VAL A 319 12.68 10.09 9.52
N VAL A 320 11.80 11.07 9.32
CA VAL A 320 10.40 10.99 9.80
C VAL A 320 9.66 9.86 9.10
N TYR A 321 9.88 9.66 7.80
CA TYR A 321 9.27 8.59 7.02
C TYR A 321 9.65 7.21 7.55
N VAL A 322 10.95 6.95 7.79
CA VAL A 322 11.43 5.70 8.39
C VAL A 322 10.82 5.47 9.77
N MET A 323 10.82 6.52 10.61
CA MET A 323 10.25 6.45 11.95
C MET A 323 8.75 6.10 11.89
N LEU A 324 8.00 6.71 10.98
CA LEU A 324 6.58 6.43 10.78
C LEU A 324 6.33 5.02 10.25
N ILE A 325 7.15 4.52 9.30
CA ILE A 325 7.05 3.14 8.83
C ILE A 325 7.20 2.17 10.01
N LEU A 326 8.22 2.34 10.85
CA LEU A 326 8.44 1.50 12.02
C LEU A 326 7.28 1.60 13.01
N LEU A 327 6.85 2.82 13.33
CA LEU A 327 5.73 3.07 14.23
C LEU A 327 4.46 2.39 13.75
N PHE A 328 4.10 2.58 12.47
CA PHE A 328 2.91 1.96 11.90
C PHE A 328 3.04 0.44 11.74
N ALA A 329 4.23 -0.09 11.51
CA ALA A 329 4.45 -1.53 11.49
C ALA A 329 4.12 -2.16 12.86
N PHE A 330 4.64 -1.59 13.96
CA PHE A 330 4.33 -2.06 15.31
C PHE A 330 2.85 -1.86 15.67
N PHE A 331 2.31 -0.71 15.33
CA PHE A 331 0.92 -0.38 15.59
C PHE A 331 -0.03 -1.33 14.86
N TYR A 332 0.16 -1.54 13.56
CA TYR A 332 -0.70 -2.39 12.74
C TYR A 332 -0.64 -3.86 13.18
N VAL A 333 0.55 -4.38 13.44
CA VAL A 333 0.71 -5.75 13.94
C VAL A 333 0.04 -5.91 15.31
N GLY A 334 0.11 -4.91 16.18
CA GLY A 334 -0.56 -4.91 17.48
C GLY A 334 -2.08 -4.96 17.39
N ILE A 335 -2.68 -4.37 16.35
CA ILE A 335 -4.14 -4.41 16.12
C ILE A 335 -4.58 -5.71 15.47
N VAL A 336 -3.83 -6.19 14.46
CA VAL A 336 -4.20 -7.37 13.67
C VAL A 336 -3.98 -8.66 14.45
N PHE A 337 -2.89 -8.73 15.22
CA PHE A 337 -2.56 -9.90 16.01
C PHE A 337 -2.81 -9.66 17.49
N ASN A 338 -3.76 -10.42 18.06
CA ASN A 338 -3.99 -10.48 19.50
C ASN A 338 -3.35 -11.78 20.06
N PRO A 339 -2.11 -11.72 20.61
CA PRO A 339 -1.42 -12.91 21.10
C PRO A 339 -2.13 -13.60 22.27
N THR A 340 -2.89 -12.83 23.07
CA THR A 340 -3.63 -13.37 24.22
C THR A 340 -4.80 -14.22 23.75
N GLU A 341 -5.60 -13.72 22.83
CA GLU A 341 -6.72 -14.47 22.24
C GLU A 341 -6.25 -15.71 21.48
N LEU A 342 -5.12 -15.60 20.75
CA LEU A 342 -4.52 -16.71 20.05
C LEU A 342 -4.07 -17.82 21.02
N ALA A 343 -3.40 -17.44 22.13
CA ALA A 343 -2.95 -18.39 23.16
C ALA A 343 -4.13 -19.05 23.89
N ASP A 344 -5.20 -18.30 24.17
CA ASP A 344 -6.42 -18.83 24.78
C ASP A 344 -7.17 -19.77 23.84
N ASN A 345 -7.26 -19.45 22.56
CA ASN A 345 -7.85 -20.34 21.56
C ASN A 345 -7.04 -21.63 21.43
N MET A 346 -5.70 -21.54 21.38
CA MET A 346 -4.84 -22.72 21.39
C MET A 346 -5.11 -23.59 22.63
N ARG A 347 -5.20 -22.98 23.82
CA ARG A 347 -5.49 -23.68 25.08
C ARG A 347 -6.87 -24.36 25.03
N LYS A 348 -7.91 -23.68 24.54
CA LYS A 348 -9.28 -24.23 24.41
C LYS A 348 -9.32 -25.48 23.51
N TYR A 349 -8.52 -25.49 22.44
CA TYR A 349 -8.44 -26.63 21.52
C TYR A 349 -7.42 -27.70 21.93
N GLY A 350 -6.79 -27.56 23.12
CA GLY A 350 -5.82 -28.52 23.63
C GLY A 350 -4.48 -28.49 22.92
N GLY A 351 -4.17 -27.37 22.22
CA GLY A 351 -2.88 -27.12 21.60
C GLY A 351 -1.90 -26.46 22.58
N PHE A 352 -0.65 -26.81 22.53
CA PHE A 352 0.43 -26.19 23.29
C PHE A 352 1.72 -26.13 22.49
N VAL A 353 2.57 -25.17 22.84
CA VAL A 353 3.93 -25.05 22.29
C VAL A 353 4.86 -25.93 23.13
N PRO A 354 5.62 -26.86 22.52
CA PRO A 354 6.53 -27.71 23.27
C PRO A 354 7.50 -26.90 24.14
N GLY A 355 7.60 -27.27 25.43
CA GLY A 355 8.45 -26.57 26.39
C GLY A 355 7.87 -25.30 27.03
N ILE A 356 6.65 -24.86 26.65
CA ILE A 356 6.02 -23.65 27.20
C ILE A 356 4.66 -23.99 27.79
N ARG A 357 4.39 -23.49 29.01
CA ARG A 357 3.07 -23.71 29.65
C ARG A 357 1.98 -23.00 28.85
N PRO A 358 0.85 -23.66 28.55
CA PRO A 358 -0.28 -23.05 27.84
C PRO A 358 -0.90 -21.91 28.65
N GLY A 359 -1.35 -20.86 27.95
CA GLY A 359 -1.95 -19.66 28.52
C GLY A 359 -0.99 -18.45 28.45
N ARG A 360 -0.81 -17.71 29.54
CA ARG A 360 -0.07 -16.46 29.60
C ARG A 360 1.37 -16.58 29.09
N ASN A 361 2.10 -17.64 29.46
CA ASN A 361 3.48 -17.84 29.01
C ASN A 361 3.57 -18.04 27.50
N THR A 362 2.57 -18.73 26.90
CA THR A 362 2.48 -18.88 25.43
C THR A 362 2.20 -17.53 24.76
N SER A 363 1.31 -16.71 25.32
CA SER A 363 1.06 -15.36 24.84
C SER A 363 2.31 -14.49 24.88
N GLU A 364 3.04 -14.48 26.00
CA GLU A 364 4.29 -13.71 26.13
C GLU A 364 5.37 -14.19 25.15
N HIS A 365 5.47 -15.50 24.91
CA HIS A 365 6.40 -16.05 23.92
C HIS A 365 6.06 -15.60 22.49
N ILE A 366 4.79 -15.71 22.10
CA ILE A 366 4.32 -15.25 20.79
C ILE A 366 4.54 -13.75 20.62
N THR A 367 4.23 -12.95 21.64
CA THR A 367 4.45 -11.49 21.63
C THR A 367 5.93 -11.15 21.41
N ARG A 368 6.84 -11.86 22.06
CA ARG A 368 8.30 -11.66 21.90
C ARG A 368 8.74 -11.98 20.48
N ILE A 369 8.24 -13.05 19.89
CA ILE A 369 8.53 -13.41 18.49
C ILE A 369 7.96 -12.37 17.54
N LEU A 370 6.70 -11.98 17.70
CA LEU A 370 6.05 -10.97 16.86
C LEU A 370 6.80 -9.64 16.91
N ARG A 371 7.21 -9.18 18.09
CA ARG A 371 7.99 -7.93 18.23
C ARG A 371 9.29 -7.97 17.43
N ARG A 372 10.03 -9.08 17.49
CA ARG A 372 11.27 -9.25 16.73
C ARG A 372 11.01 -9.31 15.22
N LEU A 373 9.99 -10.06 14.80
CA LEU A 373 9.59 -10.13 13.38
C LEU A 373 9.15 -8.78 12.85
N THR A 374 8.35 -8.03 13.63
CA THR A 374 7.88 -6.69 13.24
C THR A 374 9.04 -5.71 13.11
N LEU A 375 10.05 -5.77 13.99
CA LEU A 375 11.24 -4.93 13.85
C LEU A 375 11.99 -5.24 12.56
N VAL A 376 12.27 -6.53 12.29
CA VAL A 376 12.97 -6.95 11.07
C VAL A 376 12.15 -6.61 9.82
N GLY A 377 10.84 -6.88 9.85
CA GLY A 377 9.93 -6.52 8.77
C GLY A 377 9.83 -5.01 8.53
N GLY A 378 9.76 -4.21 9.60
CA GLY A 378 9.75 -2.74 9.51
C GLY A 378 11.05 -2.16 8.95
N CYS A 379 12.21 -2.66 9.39
CA CYS A 379 13.52 -2.28 8.81
C CYS A 379 13.63 -2.67 7.33
N TYR A 380 13.14 -3.86 6.97
CA TYR A 380 13.04 -4.29 5.58
C TYR A 380 12.17 -3.33 4.75
N LEU A 381 10.96 -3.00 5.23
CA LEU A 381 10.06 -2.07 4.56
C LEU A 381 10.71 -0.70 4.36
N ALA A 382 11.36 -0.16 5.41
CA ALA A 382 12.08 1.10 5.33
C ALA A 382 13.20 1.05 4.28
N ALA A 383 14.03 -0.02 4.28
CA ALA A 383 15.12 -0.17 3.32
C ALA A 383 14.61 -0.23 1.87
N VAL A 384 13.53 -1.02 1.61
CA VAL A 384 12.94 -1.13 0.28
C VAL A 384 12.30 0.18 -0.19
N CYS A 385 11.70 0.95 0.72
CA CYS A 385 11.08 2.23 0.38
C CYS A 385 12.12 3.34 0.13
N LEU A 386 13.20 3.36 0.90
CA LEU A 386 14.26 4.37 0.78
C LEU A 386 15.16 4.17 -0.44
N LEU A 387 15.41 2.93 -0.84
CA LEU A 387 16.38 2.63 -1.90
C LEU A 387 16.07 3.37 -3.22
N PRO A 388 14.83 3.36 -3.74
CA PRO A 388 14.50 4.10 -4.95
C PRO A 388 14.35 5.62 -4.73
N GLU A 389 13.93 6.05 -3.53
CA GLU A 389 13.93 7.47 -3.17
C GLU A 389 15.33 8.04 -3.28
N TRP A 390 16.31 7.34 -2.69
CA TRP A 390 17.71 7.68 -2.82
C TRP A 390 18.21 7.69 -4.29
N MET A 391 17.74 6.77 -5.11
CA MET A 391 18.15 6.72 -6.52
C MET A 391 17.58 7.87 -7.36
N ILE A 392 16.39 8.36 -7.06
CA ILE A 392 15.71 9.42 -7.81
C ILE A 392 16.22 10.78 -7.37
N THR A 393 16.11 11.10 -6.10
CA THR A 393 16.37 12.44 -5.56
C THR A 393 17.71 12.57 -4.86
N GLY A 394 18.39 11.45 -4.53
CA GLY A 394 19.48 11.47 -3.58
C GLY A 394 18.99 11.75 -2.15
N ILE A 395 19.94 11.83 -1.23
CA ILE A 395 19.68 12.30 0.14
C ILE A 395 20.46 13.60 0.29
N HIS A 396 19.78 14.75 0.31
CA HIS A 396 20.41 16.07 0.38
C HIS A 396 21.00 16.33 1.77
N LEU A 397 21.92 15.47 2.23
CA LEU A 397 22.55 15.57 3.55
C LEU A 397 23.34 16.87 3.75
N HIS A 398 23.69 17.58 2.67
CA HIS A 398 24.34 18.90 2.74
C HIS A 398 23.42 19.99 3.31
N HIS A 399 22.10 19.80 3.32
CA HIS A 399 21.13 20.70 3.96
C HIS A 399 21.06 20.54 5.49
N LEU A 400 21.80 19.59 6.08
CA LEU A 400 21.88 19.46 7.53
C LEU A 400 22.59 20.66 8.17
N PRO A 401 22.04 21.27 9.22
CA PRO A 401 22.66 22.40 9.89
C PRO A 401 23.94 21.98 10.61
N GLY A 402 25.01 22.77 10.45
CA GLY A 402 26.27 22.63 11.19
C GLY A 402 27.35 21.81 10.49
N ALA A 403 28.34 21.37 11.27
CA ALA A 403 29.52 20.64 10.78
C ALA A 403 29.21 19.31 10.04
N MET A 404 28.05 18.73 10.27
CA MET A 404 27.61 17.51 9.55
C MET A 404 27.37 17.78 8.08
N GLY A 405 26.74 18.90 7.70
CA GLY A 405 26.52 19.26 6.29
C GLY A 405 27.84 19.46 5.54
N ALA A 406 28.79 20.17 6.15
CA ALA A 406 30.09 20.44 5.55
C ALA A 406 30.95 19.16 5.36
N TRP A 407 30.76 18.13 6.16
CA TRP A 407 31.50 16.86 5.98
C TRP A 407 31.02 16.08 4.74
N PHE A 408 29.75 16.23 4.40
CA PHE A 408 29.12 15.60 3.23
C PHE A 408 29.35 16.40 1.93
N ASP A 409 29.83 17.63 1.97
CA ASP A 409 30.12 18.47 0.79
C ASP A 409 31.31 17.97 -0.06
N ASN A 410 31.95 16.88 0.33
CA ASN A 410 33.07 16.29 -0.35
C ASN A 410 32.65 15.61 -1.67
N ASN A 411 33.38 15.84 -2.76
CA ASN A 411 33.13 15.29 -4.10
C ASN A 411 32.95 13.76 -4.15
N MET A 412 33.49 13.05 -3.16
CA MET A 412 33.37 11.58 -3.06
C MET A 412 31.93 11.11 -2.77
N TRP A 413 31.12 11.94 -2.12
CA TRP A 413 29.74 11.62 -1.75
C TRP A 413 28.68 12.13 -2.74
N ARG A 414 29.09 12.92 -3.75
CA ARG A 414 28.18 13.50 -4.74
C ARG A 414 27.23 12.49 -5.40
N PRO A 415 27.65 11.30 -5.86
CA PRO A 415 26.73 10.34 -6.48
C PRO A 415 25.67 9.81 -5.49
N VAL A 416 25.99 9.84 -4.18
CA VAL A 416 25.09 9.41 -3.10
C VAL A 416 24.15 10.54 -2.69
N LEU A 417 24.64 11.79 -2.74
CA LEU A 417 23.93 12.98 -2.27
C LEU A 417 22.98 13.56 -3.31
N GLU A 418 23.41 13.60 -4.57
CA GLU A 418 22.62 14.15 -5.68
C GLU A 418 21.71 13.10 -6.33
N GLY A 419 21.87 11.83 -5.92
CA GLY A 419 21.21 10.70 -6.57
C GLY A 419 21.69 10.49 -8.00
N LEU A 420 21.11 9.53 -8.68
CA LEU A 420 21.42 9.25 -10.09
C LEU A 420 20.53 10.09 -11.04
N ASN A 421 19.65 10.93 -10.49
CA ASN A 421 18.68 11.75 -11.22
C ASN A 421 17.94 10.95 -12.32
N ILE A 422 17.71 9.69 -12.02
CA ILE A 422 17.02 8.77 -12.92
C ILE A 422 15.55 8.87 -12.55
N SER A 423 14.73 9.32 -13.47
CA SER A 423 13.26 9.25 -13.33
C SER A 423 12.83 7.77 -13.36
N PHE A 424 13.10 7.08 -12.24
CA PHE A 424 12.74 5.69 -12.07
C PHE A 424 11.29 5.64 -11.64
N TYR A 425 10.40 5.37 -12.58
CA TYR A 425 8.95 5.29 -12.33
C TYR A 425 8.58 4.24 -11.25
N PHE A 426 9.48 3.32 -10.96
CA PHE A 426 9.33 2.33 -9.91
C PHE A 426 9.90 2.79 -8.57
N GLY A 427 9.31 3.83 -7.98
CA GLY A 427 9.60 4.19 -6.59
C GLY A 427 9.44 3.00 -5.65
N GLY A 428 10.21 2.91 -4.55
CA GLY A 428 10.24 1.73 -3.66
C GLY A 428 8.90 1.35 -3.09
N THR A 429 8.10 2.34 -2.73
CA THR A 429 6.73 2.11 -2.26
C THR A 429 5.84 1.54 -3.36
N SER A 430 5.93 2.03 -4.60
CA SER A 430 5.10 1.54 -5.70
C SER A 430 5.44 0.10 -6.07
N LEU A 431 6.74 -0.24 -6.13
CA LEU A 431 7.21 -1.59 -6.43
C LEU A 431 6.83 -2.58 -5.31
N LEU A 432 6.97 -2.15 -4.05
CA LEU A 432 6.56 -2.94 -2.90
C LEU A 432 5.04 -3.19 -2.92
N ILE A 433 4.23 -2.18 -3.25
CA ILE A 433 2.78 -2.31 -3.36
C ILE A 433 2.42 -3.26 -4.49
N VAL A 434 3.04 -3.11 -5.67
CA VAL A 434 2.75 -3.96 -6.84
C VAL A 434 3.05 -5.43 -6.51
N VAL A 435 4.24 -5.72 -5.97
CA VAL A 435 4.63 -7.10 -5.64
C VAL A 435 3.80 -7.64 -4.48
N GLY A 436 3.63 -6.86 -3.40
CA GLY A 436 2.90 -7.29 -2.22
C GLY A 436 1.42 -7.58 -2.51
N VAL A 437 0.73 -6.70 -3.23
CA VAL A 437 -0.67 -6.89 -3.62
C VAL A 437 -0.82 -8.07 -4.59
N ALA A 438 0.11 -8.24 -5.54
CA ALA A 438 0.11 -9.40 -6.42
C ALA A 438 0.25 -10.71 -5.63
N MET A 439 1.20 -10.77 -4.69
CA MET A 439 1.40 -11.95 -3.84
C MET A 439 0.20 -12.24 -2.95
N ASP A 440 -0.38 -11.24 -2.31
CA ASP A 440 -1.58 -11.42 -1.47
C ASP A 440 -2.77 -11.91 -2.30
N THR A 441 -2.93 -11.39 -3.53
CA THR A 441 -3.99 -11.84 -4.44
C THR A 441 -3.79 -13.28 -4.88
N VAL A 442 -2.56 -13.68 -5.23
CA VAL A 442 -2.21 -15.07 -5.59
C VAL A 442 -2.48 -16.00 -4.41
N GLN A 443 -2.05 -15.64 -3.19
CA GLN A 443 -2.31 -16.46 -1.99
C GLN A 443 -3.80 -16.64 -1.70
N GLN A 444 -4.62 -15.61 -1.90
CA GLN A 444 -6.07 -15.73 -1.76
C GLN A 444 -6.69 -16.66 -2.82
N ILE A 445 -6.20 -16.60 -4.04
CA ILE A 445 -6.61 -17.51 -5.11
C ILE A 445 -6.22 -18.95 -4.77
N GLU A 446 -4.99 -19.18 -4.33
CA GLU A 446 -4.52 -20.51 -3.91
C GLU A 446 -5.36 -21.05 -2.74
N ALA A 447 -5.66 -20.24 -1.74
CA ALA A 447 -6.51 -20.63 -0.62
C ALA A 447 -7.92 -21.06 -1.07
N GLN A 448 -8.52 -20.34 -2.03
CA GLN A 448 -9.83 -20.73 -2.58
C GLN A 448 -9.76 -22.01 -3.43
N LEU A 449 -8.69 -22.23 -4.17
CA LEU A 449 -8.45 -23.47 -4.91
C LEU A 449 -8.31 -24.69 -3.99
N VAL A 450 -7.55 -24.54 -2.90
CA VAL A 450 -7.35 -25.61 -1.92
C VAL A 450 -8.66 -25.97 -1.20
N MET A 451 -9.43 -24.99 -0.74
CA MET A 451 -10.72 -25.25 -0.09
C MET A 451 -11.67 -26.07 -0.96
N ARG A 452 -11.71 -25.81 -2.24
CA ARG A 452 -12.60 -26.51 -3.17
C ARG A 452 -12.16 -27.92 -3.53
N ASN A 453 -10.85 -28.18 -3.60
CA ASN A 453 -10.36 -29.54 -3.75
C ASN A 453 -10.81 -30.42 -2.58
N TYR A 454 -10.85 -29.88 -1.35
CA TYR A 454 -11.38 -30.59 -0.18
C TYR A 454 -12.89 -30.87 -0.27
N GLU A 455 -13.72 -29.93 -0.75
CA GLU A 455 -15.15 -30.16 -0.94
C GLU A 455 -15.44 -31.26 -1.98
N GLY A 456 -14.63 -31.35 -3.04
CA GLY A 456 -14.71 -32.41 -4.03
C GLY A 456 -14.43 -33.81 -3.44
N PHE A 457 -13.48 -33.91 -2.52
CA PHE A 457 -13.19 -35.15 -1.79
C PHE A 457 -14.30 -35.53 -0.81
N VAL A 458 -14.87 -34.57 -0.09
CA VAL A 458 -15.95 -34.81 0.87
C VAL A 458 -17.23 -35.27 0.16
N LYS A 459 -17.56 -34.69 -1.00
CA LYS A 459 -18.72 -35.13 -1.81
C LYS A 459 -18.52 -36.54 -2.40
N LYS A 460 -17.32 -36.91 -2.83
CA LYS A 460 -17.01 -38.27 -3.29
C LYS A 460 -16.97 -39.30 -2.16
N GLY A 461 -16.63 -38.93 -0.93
CA GLY A 461 -16.60 -39.80 0.25
C GLY A 461 -17.97 -40.16 0.80
N ARG A 462 -19.03 -39.38 0.54
CA ARG A 462 -20.41 -39.65 0.99
C ARG A 462 -21.11 -40.77 0.23
N LEU A 463 -20.61 -41.27 -0.87
CA LEU A 463 -21.21 -42.29 -1.72
C LEU A 463 -20.72 -43.73 -1.46
N ARG A 464 -19.85 -43.96 -0.47
CA ARG A 464 -19.39 -45.31 -0.08
C ARG A 464 -19.64 -45.64 1.37
N GLY A 465 -20.84 -45.35 1.88
CA GLY A 465 -21.39 -45.99 3.05
C GLY A 465 -21.95 -47.33 2.63
N ARG A 466 -21.11 -48.35 2.61
CA ARG A 466 -21.50 -49.75 2.41
C ARG A 466 -22.39 -50.15 3.58
N ARG A 467 -23.71 -50.27 3.36
CA ARG A 467 -24.59 -51.05 4.19
C ARG A 467 -24.03 -52.49 4.25
N TYR A 468 -23.52 -52.89 5.38
CA TYR A 468 -23.49 -54.28 5.75
C TYR A 468 -24.66 -54.47 6.74
N ALA A 469 -25.70 -55.16 6.28
CA ALA A 469 -26.64 -55.88 7.09
C ALA A 469 -25.88 -57.01 7.80
#